data_5806437800d632ab8648b24be58568fe
#
_entry.id   5806437800d632ab8648b24be58568fe
#
_cell.length_a   1.000
_cell.length_b   1.000
_cell.length_c   1.000
_cell.angle_alpha   90.00
_cell.angle_beta   90.00
_cell.angle_gamma   90.00
#
_symmetry.space_group_name_H-M   'P 1'
#
loop_
_entity.id
_entity.type
_entity.pdbx_description
1 polymer ?
#
loop_
_entity_poly.entity_id
_entity_poly.type
_entity_poly.pdbx_seq_one_letter_code
_entity_poly.pdbx_strand_id
1 'polypeptide(L)'
;MKILKRILVLFVLFFSYSINAQTVDEIIDTYFENTGGVENWEKIEGIKMSAKVSQGGMEIPIEMVNLKNKMMTTINFQGQSIKQGVYDGEVLWSTNFMTQKAEKSDEETTKMVVNELKQFPDPFLNYKEKGFTAELMGTETVDGTETFKVKLTTTPNIIEGKEVPSIAYYFFDTENFVPIQVHEEIMDGPGKGMITEIKMSDYQEAGDVYMPYSMTQGVKGQPGAPITMDKIEINPTVDDSEFAFPEEAPE
;
A
#
# COMPACT_ATOMS: atom_id res chain seq x y z
N MET A 1 40.09 -63.19 30.24
CA MET A 1 40.03 -61.72 30.44
C MET A 1 39.05 -61.16 29.41
N LYS A 2 37.87 -60.75 29.88
CA LYS A 2 36.78 -60.30 29.01
C LYS A 2 36.89 -58.78 28.86
N ILE A 3 37.20 -58.34 27.63
CA ILE A 3 37.16 -56.93 27.30
C ILE A 3 35.70 -56.59 26.94
N LEU A 4 35.05 -55.93 27.89
CA LEU A 4 33.67 -55.42 27.72
C LEU A 4 33.71 -54.18 26.85
N LYS A 5 33.39 -54.32 25.55
CA LYS A 5 33.21 -53.19 24.66
C LYS A 5 31.97 -52.42 25.11
N ARG A 6 32.16 -51.27 25.78
CA ARG A 6 31.11 -50.28 26.01
C ARG A 6 30.86 -49.55 24.71
N ILE A 7 29.82 -49.99 23.98
CA ILE A 7 29.26 -49.21 22.87
C ILE A 7 28.44 -48.10 23.52
N LEU A 8 29.04 -46.95 23.58
CA LEU A 8 28.35 -45.70 23.93
C LEU A 8 27.50 -45.32 22.69
N VAL A 9 26.23 -45.76 22.68
CA VAL A 9 25.25 -45.28 21.72
C VAL A 9 24.93 -43.84 22.11
N LEU A 10 25.60 -42.89 21.43
CA LEU A 10 25.23 -41.48 21.46
C LEU A 10 23.90 -41.39 20.72
N PHE A 11 22.80 -41.46 21.44
CA PHE A 11 21.48 -41.10 20.96
C PHE A 11 21.48 -39.57 20.81
N VAL A 12 21.97 -39.08 19.67
CA VAL A 12 21.78 -37.71 19.26
C VAL A 12 20.30 -37.57 19.02
N LEU A 13 19.57 -37.13 20.05
CA LEU A 13 18.25 -36.57 19.92
C LEU A 13 18.38 -35.35 18.97
N PHE A 14 18.25 -35.57 17.68
CA PHE A 14 17.80 -34.54 16.76
C PHE A 14 16.42 -34.13 17.26
N PHE A 15 16.38 -33.20 18.19
CA PHE A 15 15.24 -32.32 18.30
C PHE A 15 15.16 -31.61 16.94
N SER A 16 14.44 -32.21 16.01
CA SER A 16 13.88 -31.51 14.88
C SER A 16 12.96 -30.46 15.51
N TYR A 17 13.52 -29.29 15.84
CA TYR A 17 12.72 -28.10 15.90
C TYR A 17 12.08 -28.03 14.52
N SER A 18 10.85 -28.50 14.41
CA SER A 18 9.97 -28.03 13.36
C SER A 18 9.86 -26.53 13.65
N ILE A 19 10.80 -25.76 13.09
CA ILE A 19 10.58 -24.36 12.88
C ILE A 19 9.36 -24.42 11.97
N ASN A 20 8.16 -24.22 12.53
CA ASN A 20 7.00 -23.87 11.74
C ASN A 20 7.43 -22.59 11.03
N ALA A 21 8.00 -22.75 9.83
CA ALA A 21 8.25 -21.61 8.97
C ALA A 21 6.87 -21.03 8.70
N GLN A 22 6.66 -19.84 9.23
CA GLN A 22 5.41 -19.11 9.09
C GLN A 22 5.06 -19.05 7.63
N THR A 23 3.84 -19.42 7.29
CA THR A 23 3.37 -19.32 5.91
C THR A 23 2.95 -17.88 5.60
N VAL A 24 2.93 -17.51 4.34
CA VAL A 24 2.45 -16.19 3.93
C VAL A 24 0.99 -15.97 4.34
N ASP A 25 0.16 -17.00 4.29
CA ASP A 25 -1.24 -16.93 4.74
C ASP A 25 -1.34 -16.63 6.23
N GLU A 26 -0.56 -17.33 7.08
CA GLU A 26 -0.53 -17.06 8.52
C GLU A 26 -0.11 -15.63 8.85
N ILE A 27 0.84 -15.06 8.10
CA ILE A 27 1.27 -13.67 8.27
C ILE A 27 0.12 -12.72 7.93
N ILE A 28 -0.54 -12.93 6.80
CA ILE A 28 -1.66 -12.10 6.33
C ILE A 28 -2.88 -12.23 7.26
N ASP A 29 -3.21 -13.46 7.68
CA ASP A 29 -4.33 -13.71 8.61
C ASP A 29 -4.08 -12.98 9.94
N THR A 30 -2.87 -13.10 10.50
CA THR A 30 -2.48 -12.40 11.74
C THR A 30 -2.49 -10.89 11.57
N TYR A 31 -2.06 -10.36 10.41
CA TYR A 31 -2.17 -8.94 10.09
C TYR A 31 -3.62 -8.46 10.21
N PHE A 32 -4.57 -9.14 9.57
CA PHE A 32 -5.98 -8.75 9.67
C PHE A 32 -6.52 -8.91 11.07
N GLU A 33 -6.18 -10.00 11.80
CA GLU A 33 -6.57 -10.18 13.19
C GLU A 33 -6.12 -9.00 14.07
N ASN A 34 -4.86 -8.58 13.91
CA ASN A 34 -4.27 -7.48 14.69
C ASN A 34 -4.78 -6.10 14.27
N THR A 35 -5.34 -5.95 13.08
CA THR A 35 -5.82 -4.67 12.57
C THR A 35 -7.34 -4.53 12.51
N GLY A 36 -8.08 -5.37 13.26
CA GLY A 36 -9.52 -5.22 13.44
C GLY A 36 -10.38 -6.34 12.88
N GLY A 37 -9.74 -7.33 12.24
CA GLY A 37 -10.40 -8.53 11.69
C GLY A 37 -10.93 -8.34 10.27
N VAL A 38 -10.85 -9.42 9.49
CA VAL A 38 -11.28 -9.46 8.08
C VAL A 38 -12.71 -8.94 7.90
N GLU A 39 -13.63 -9.30 8.81
CA GLU A 39 -15.05 -8.89 8.72
C GLU A 39 -15.23 -7.36 8.78
N ASN A 40 -14.38 -6.62 9.49
CA ASN A 40 -14.44 -5.16 9.55
C ASN A 40 -13.80 -4.53 8.31
N TRP A 41 -12.70 -5.10 7.82
CA TRP A 41 -12.08 -4.68 6.57
C TRP A 41 -13.01 -4.86 5.36
N GLU A 42 -13.78 -5.94 5.31
CA GLU A 42 -14.77 -6.20 4.24
C GLU A 42 -15.92 -5.21 4.19
N LYS A 43 -16.25 -4.57 5.32
CA LYS A 43 -17.30 -3.53 5.40
C LYS A 43 -16.86 -2.17 4.88
N ILE A 44 -15.58 -2.01 4.53
CA ILE A 44 -15.05 -0.74 4.05
C ILE A 44 -15.45 -0.53 2.59
N GLU A 45 -16.31 0.47 2.36
CA GLU A 45 -16.74 0.93 1.04
C GLU A 45 -15.97 2.17 0.58
N GLY A 46 -15.35 2.88 1.52
CA GLY A 46 -14.59 4.09 1.28
C GLY A 46 -13.70 4.48 2.43
N ILE A 47 -12.59 5.16 2.11
CA ILE A 47 -11.65 5.73 3.08
C ILE A 47 -11.36 7.16 2.65
N LYS A 48 -11.53 8.11 3.59
CA LYS A 48 -11.13 9.50 3.43
C LYS A 48 -10.04 9.82 4.43
N MET A 49 -8.91 10.30 3.94
CA MET A 49 -7.75 10.66 4.74
C MET A 49 -7.48 12.16 4.61
N SER A 50 -7.43 12.86 5.73
CA SER A 50 -6.93 14.23 5.81
C SER A 50 -5.51 14.18 6.38
N ALA A 51 -4.54 14.72 5.66
CA ALA A 51 -3.13 14.60 5.99
C ALA A 51 -2.34 15.87 5.63
N LYS A 52 -1.08 15.90 6.09
CA LYS A 52 -0.10 16.92 5.73
C LYS A 52 1.14 16.25 5.18
N VAL A 53 1.60 16.74 4.03
CA VAL A 53 2.89 16.38 3.45
C VAL A 53 3.91 17.43 3.83
N SER A 54 5.00 17.02 4.46
CA SER A 54 6.12 17.93 4.78
C SER A 54 7.12 17.94 3.63
N GLN A 55 7.24 19.05 2.93
CA GLN A 55 8.18 19.21 1.83
C GLN A 55 8.85 20.59 1.86
N GLY A 56 10.18 20.61 1.82
CA GLY A 56 10.94 21.85 1.80
C GLY A 56 10.69 22.78 2.99
N GLY A 57 10.34 22.24 4.15
CA GLY A 57 10.00 23.01 5.37
C GLY A 57 8.58 23.58 5.38
N MET A 58 7.75 23.23 4.40
CA MET A 58 6.33 23.58 4.34
C MET A 58 5.48 22.36 4.66
N GLU A 59 4.36 22.57 5.33
CA GLU A 59 3.30 21.57 5.49
C GLU A 59 2.21 21.85 4.44
N ILE A 60 1.97 20.88 3.57
CA ILE A 60 0.99 20.96 2.50
C ILE A 60 -0.19 20.08 2.89
N PRO A 61 -1.35 20.67 3.20
CA PRO A 61 -2.56 19.88 3.49
C PRO A 61 -3.02 19.14 2.23
N ILE A 62 -3.30 17.84 2.40
CA ILE A 62 -3.88 16.99 1.38
C ILE A 62 -5.11 16.28 1.93
N GLU A 63 -6.05 15.98 1.05
CA GLU A 63 -7.18 15.12 1.31
C GLU A 63 -7.21 14.02 0.24
N MET A 64 -7.22 12.78 0.67
CA MET A 64 -7.32 11.62 -0.20
C MET A 64 -8.65 10.92 0.05
N VAL A 65 -9.38 10.61 -1.01
CA VAL A 65 -10.63 9.85 -0.97
C VAL A 65 -10.49 8.65 -1.88
N ASN A 66 -10.59 7.47 -1.30
CA ASN A 66 -10.59 6.21 -2.04
C ASN A 66 -11.90 5.48 -1.76
N LEU A 67 -12.66 5.21 -2.79
CA LEU A 67 -13.87 4.38 -2.78
C LEU A 67 -13.59 3.10 -3.59
N LYS A 68 -14.48 2.13 -3.55
CA LYS A 68 -14.31 0.88 -4.32
C LYS A 68 -14.02 1.08 -5.81
N ASN A 69 -14.58 2.14 -6.41
CA ASN A 69 -14.51 2.39 -7.86
C ASN A 69 -14.23 3.86 -8.22
N LYS A 70 -13.86 4.68 -7.25
CA LYS A 70 -13.53 6.10 -7.43
C LYS A 70 -12.38 6.49 -6.52
N MET A 71 -11.59 7.45 -6.94
CA MET A 71 -10.55 8.03 -6.10
C MET A 71 -10.29 9.48 -6.45
N MET A 72 -9.78 10.24 -5.50
CA MET A 72 -9.21 11.57 -5.74
C MET A 72 -8.23 11.96 -4.64
N THR A 73 -7.28 12.80 -5.01
CA THR A 73 -6.44 13.53 -4.07
C THR A 73 -6.63 15.02 -4.30
N THR A 74 -6.93 15.75 -3.22
CA THR A 74 -7.02 17.21 -3.22
C THR A 74 -5.82 17.77 -2.48
N ILE A 75 -5.06 18.65 -3.13
CA ILE A 75 -3.89 19.32 -2.57
C ILE A 75 -4.27 20.79 -2.36
N ASN A 76 -4.20 21.27 -1.11
CA ASN A 76 -4.47 22.65 -0.77
C ASN A 76 -3.15 23.43 -0.65
N PHE A 77 -2.80 24.19 -1.68
CA PHE A 77 -1.55 24.91 -1.72
C PHE A 77 -1.76 26.39 -2.07
N GLN A 78 -1.24 27.27 -1.22
CA GLN A 78 -1.31 28.75 -1.39
C GLN A 78 -2.74 29.28 -1.66
N GLY A 79 -3.75 28.69 -1.03
CA GLY A 79 -5.15 29.09 -1.18
C GLY A 79 -5.83 28.52 -2.44
N GLN A 80 -5.13 27.70 -3.20
CA GLN A 80 -5.70 26.97 -4.34
C GLN A 80 -5.94 25.51 -3.94
N SER A 81 -7.01 24.94 -4.47
CA SER A 81 -7.35 23.53 -4.33
C SER A 81 -7.11 22.84 -5.68
N ILE A 82 -6.12 21.94 -5.70
CA ILE A 82 -5.66 21.24 -6.89
C ILE A 82 -6.06 19.78 -6.77
N LYS A 83 -6.86 19.29 -7.69
CA LYS A 83 -7.28 17.88 -7.71
C LYS A 83 -6.34 17.05 -8.57
N GLN A 84 -5.90 15.90 -8.07
CA GLN A 84 -4.98 14.98 -8.73
C GLN A 84 -5.51 13.56 -8.69
N GLY A 85 -5.31 12.82 -9.79
CA GLY A 85 -5.70 11.41 -9.87
C GLY A 85 -7.20 11.21 -9.61
N VAL A 86 -8.05 12.10 -10.11
CA VAL A 86 -9.49 11.98 -9.92
C VAL A 86 -10.06 10.99 -10.91
N TYR A 87 -10.63 9.91 -10.38
CA TYR A 87 -11.31 8.89 -11.17
C TYR A 87 -12.78 8.79 -10.74
N ASP A 88 -13.71 9.04 -11.65
CA ASP A 88 -15.16 9.05 -11.39
C ASP A 88 -15.84 7.69 -11.65
N GLY A 89 -15.08 6.70 -12.09
CA GLY A 89 -15.54 5.39 -12.52
C GLY A 89 -15.42 5.17 -14.03
N GLU A 90 -15.19 6.24 -14.80
CA GLU A 90 -15.06 6.21 -16.27
C GLU A 90 -13.88 7.04 -16.75
N VAL A 91 -13.71 8.24 -16.21
CA VAL A 91 -12.70 9.23 -16.64
C VAL A 91 -11.69 9.48 -15.53
N LEU A 92 -10.41 9.32 -15.85
CA LEU A 92 -9.30 9.77 -15.01
C LEU A 92 -8.84 11.15 -15.47
N TRP A 93 -8.70 12.08 -14.52
CA TRP A 93 -8.24 13.43 -14.79
C TRP A 93 -7.45 14.03 -13.65
N SER A 94 -6.69 15.07 -13.94
CA SER A 94 -5.95 15.85 -12.95
C SER A 94 -5.95 17.33 -13.32
N THR A 95 -5.81 18.21 -12.33
CA THR A 95 -5.57 19.63 -12.58
C THR A 95 -4.09 19.81 -12.97
N ASN A 96 -3.83 20.39 -14.11
CA ASN A 96 -2.49 20.81 -14.52
C ASN A 96 -2.01 21.96 -13.62
N PHE A 97 -0.87 21.79 -12.97
CA PHE A 97 -0.34 22.78 -12.01
C PHE A 97 -0.02 24.14 -12.64
N MET A 98 0.34 24.16 -13.93
CA MET A 98 0.74 25.41 -14.60
C MET A 98 -0.46 26.15 -15.19
N THR A 99 -1.39 25.41 -15.84
CA THR A 99 -2.54 26.00 -16.53
C THR A 99 -3.76 26.12 -15.63
N GLN A 100 -3.77 25.43 -14.50
CA GLN A 100 -4.91 25.30 -13.58
C GLN A 100 -6.17 24.70 -14.23
N LYS A 101 -6.01 24.08 -15.40
CA LYS A 101 -7.10 23.42 -16.12
C LYS A 101 -7.10 21.93 -15.80
N ALA A 102 -8.30 21.33 -15.82
CA ALA A 102 -8.45 19.89 -15.74
C ALA A 102 -8.04 19.25 -17.08
N GLU A 103 -7.23 18.22 -17.01
CA GLU A 103 -6.75 17.46 -18.15
C GLU A 103 -7.05 15.98 -17.94
N LYS A 104 -7.62 15.32 -18.97
CA LYS A 104 -7.88 13.89 -18.92
C LYS A 104 -6.59 13.11 -19.16
N SER A 105 -6.43 12.03 -18.41
CA SER A 105 -5.34 11.08 -18.61
C SER A 105 -5.61 10.20 -19.84
N ASP A 106 -4.56 9.60 -20.37
CA ASP A 106 -4.67 8.61 -21.43
C ASP A 106 -5.25 7.26 -20.94
N GLU A 107 -5.52 6.37 -21.89
CA GLU A 107 -6.14 5.08 -21.60
C GLU A 107 -5.20 4.13 -20.78
N GLU A 108 -3.88 4.17 -21.03
CA GLU A 108 -2.92 3.33 -20.30
C GLU A 108 -2.85 3.75 -18.82
N THR A 109 -2.71 5.05 -18.56
CA THR A 109 -2.71 5.63 -17.21
C THR A 109 -4.04 5.33 -16.49
N THR A 110 -5.17 5.46 -17.20
CA THR A 110 -6.50 5.14 -16.64
C THR A 110 -6.59 3.66 -16.25
N LYS A 111 -6.10 2.74 -17.07
CA LYS A 111 -6.07 1.31 -16.75
C LYS A 111 -5.19 0.99 -15.53
N MET A 112 -4.07 1.68 -15.36
CA MET A 112 -3.22 1.52 -14.18
C MET A 112 -3.98 1.87 -12.89
N VAL A 113 -4.68 3.00 -12.87
CA VAL A 113 -5.52 3.42 -11.74
C VAL A 113 -6.67 2.43 -11.48
N VAL A 114 -7.33 1.92 -12.52
CA VAL A 114 -8.35 0.87 -12.38
C VAL A 114 -7.78 -0.40 -11.76
N ASN A 115 -6.54 -0.79 -12.11
CA ASN A 115 -5.88 -1.94 -11.49
C ASN A 115 -5.50 -1.68 -10.03
N GLU A 116 -5.11 -0.45 -9.70
CA GLU A 116 -4.83 -0.03 -8.32
C GLU A 116 -6.10 -0.09 -7.46
N LEU A 117 -7.24 0.38 -7.97
CA LEU A 117 -8.52 0.33 -7.26
C LEU A 117 -8.98 -1.10 -6.93
N LYS A 118 -8.56 -2.13 -7.67
CA LYS A 118 -8.82 -3.53 -7.31
C LYS A 118 -8.15 -3.94 -5.99
N GLN A 119 -7.15 -3.21 -5.55
CA GLN A 119 -6.44 -3.46 -4.29
C GLN A 119 -7.21 -2.90 -3.08
N PHE A 120 -8.23 -2.07 -3.30
CA PHE A 120 -9.03 -1.46 -2.24
C PHE A 120 -9.83 -2.50 -1.44
N PRO A 121 -10.04 -2.34 -0.12
CA PRO A 121 -9.46 -1.31 0.78
C PRO A 121 -8.02 -1.65 1.21
N ASP A 122 -7.60 -2.89 1.05
CA ASP A 122 -6.26 -3.42 1.32
C ASP A 122 -5.89 -4.47 0.27
N PRO A 123 -4.66 -4.49 -0.26
CA PRO A 123 -4.27 -5.41 -1.33
C PRO A 123 -4.27 -6.88 -0.90
N PHE A 124 -4.10 -7.17 0.39
CA PHE A 124 -4.11 -8.54 0.93
C PHE A 124 -5.52 -9.05 1.26
N LEU A 125 -6.52 -8.15 1.41
CA LEU A 125 -7.88 -8.57 1.68
C LEU A 125 -8.42 -9.39 0.51
N ASN A 126 -8.74 -10.67 0.79
CA ASN A 126 -9.26 -11.61 -0.22
C ASN A 126 -8.38 -11.67 -1.48
N TYR A 127 -7.05 -11.55 -1.33
CA TYR A 127 -6.11 -11.39 -2.43
C TYR A 127 -6.18 -12.54 -3.44
N LYS A 128 -6.41 -13.79 -2.99
CA LYS A 128 -6.55 -14.97 -3.88
C LYS A 128 -7.78 -14.84 -4.77
N GLU A 129 -8.89 -14.32 -4.23
CA GLU A 129 -10.14 -14.11 -4.98
C GLU A 129 -10.00 -12.99 -6.00
N LYS A 130 -9.18 -11.98 -5.69
CA LYS A 130 -8.79 -10.91 -6.64
C LYS A 130 -7.85 -11.42 -7.75
N GLY A 131 -7.39 -12.68 -7.68
CA GLY A 131 -6.43 -13.26 -8.60
C GLY A 131 -4.98 -12.83 -8.34
N PHE A 132 -4.69 -12.28 -7.15
CA PHE A 132 -3.35 -11.87 -6.73
C PHE A 132 -2.60 -13.05 -6.13
N THR A 133 -1.27 -12.96 -6.08
CA THR A 133 -0.43 -13.97 -5.43
C THR A 133 0.49 -13.30 -4.42
N ALA A 134 0.64 -13.93 -3.26
CA ALA A 134 1.56 -13.52 -2.22
C ALA A 134 2.59 -14.63 -1.95
N GLU A 135 3.85 -14.28 -1.85
CA GLU A 135 4.96 -15.20 -1.63
C GLU A 135 5.83 -14.72 -0.47
N LEU A 136 6.07 -15.56 0.54
CA LEU A 136 7.03 -15.26 1.60
C LEU A 136 8.46 -15.41 1.07
N MET A 137 9.21 -14.32 1.05
CA MET A 137 10.59 -14.26 0.55
C MET A 137 11.64 -14.50 1.65
N GLY A 138 11.20 -14.76 2.90
CA GLY A 138 12.05 -14.90 4.07
C GLY A 138 11.94 -13.70 5.01
N THR A 139 12.97 -13.51 5.85
CA THR A 139 13.05 -12.37 6.78
C THR A 139 14.11 -11.38 6.34
N GLU A 140 13.91 -10.10 6.66
CA GLU A 140 14.85 -9.01 6.40
C GLU A 140 14.76 -8.00 7.55
N THR A 141 15.89 -7.38 7.92
CA THR A 141 15.89 -6.32 8.94
C THR A 141 15.68 -4.96 8.28
N VAL A 142 14.66 -4.26 8.70
CA VAL A 142 14.30 -2.90 8.22
C VAL A 142 14.41 -1.93 9.38
N ASP A 143 15.32 -0.96 9.28
CA ASP A 143 15.57 0.08 10.31
C ASP A 143 15.74 -0.51 11.74
N GLY A 144 16.32 -1.71 11.86
CA GLY A 144 16.55 -2.42 13.13
C GLY A 144 15.42 -3.34 13.57
N THR A 145 14.31 -3.37 12.87
CA THR A 145 13.17 -4.27 13.11
C THR A 145 13.27 -5.51 12.23
N GLU A 146 13.11 -6.70 12.79
CA GLU A 146 13.00 -7.94 12.01
C GLU A 146 11.64 -7.99 11.32
N THR A 147 11.63 -8.30 10.02
CA THR A 147 10.41 -8.30 9.21
C THR A 147 10.29 -9.58 8.38
N PHE A 148 9.05 -10.00 8.14
CA PHE A 148 8.74 -10.92 7.06
C PHE A 148 8.65 -10.14 5.75
N LYS A 149 9.43 -10.56 4.76
CA LYS A 149 9.36 -9.97 3.42
C LYS A 149 8.38 -10.76 2.57
N VAL A 150 7.28 -10.12 2.20
CA VAL A 150 6.23 -10.70 1.36
C VAL A 150 6.22 -10.01 0.00
N LYS A 151 6.34 -10.79 -1.06
CA LYS A 151 6.15 -10.33 -2.43
C LYS A 151 4.68 -10.49 -2.79
N LEU A 152 4.04 -9.39 -3.15
CA LEU A 152 2.69 -9.38 -3.69
C LEU A 152 2.75 -9.12 -5.21
N THR A 153 2.07 -9.94 -5.99
CA THR A 153 1.87 -9.72 -7.41
C THR A 153 0.38 -9.52 -7.67
N THR A 154 0.04 -8.39 -8.26
CA THR A 154 -1.34 -7.97 -8.52
C THR A 154 -1.65 -8.01 -10.03
N THR A 155 -2.76 -7.40 -10.45
CA THR A 155 -3.13 -7.31 -11.86
C THR A 155 -2.01 -6.63 -12.66
N PRO A 156 -1.51 -7.25 -13.74
CA PRO A 156 -0.49 -6.62 -14.58
C PRO A 156 -0.96 -5.29 -15.17
N ASN A 157 -0.03 -4.38 -15.37
CA ASN A 157 -0.25 -3.13 -16.06
C ASN A 157 0.11 -3.24 -17.55
N ILE A 158 -0.49 -2.41 -18.40
CA ILE A 158 -0.08 -2.25 -19.79
C ILE A 158 0.77 -0.98 -19.87
N ILE A 159 2.04 -1.12 -20.28
CA ILE A 159 2.99 -0.02 -20.41
C ILE A 159 3.61 -0.09 -21.80
N GLU A 160 3.48 0.96 -22.58
CA GLU A 160 3.91 1.01 -24.00
C GLU A 160 3.33 -0.19 -24.80
N GLY A 161 2.06 -0.53 -24.53
CA GLY A 161 1.36 -1.64 -25.20
C GLY A 161 1.82 -3.04 -24.77
N LYS A 162 2.64 -3.18 -23.73
CA LYS A 162 3.14 -4.46 -23.22
C LYS A 162 2.60 -4.73 -21.82
N GLU A 163 2.26 -5.98 -21.57
CA GLU A 163 1.89 -6.45 -20.24
C GLU A 163 3.13 -6.53 -19.35
N VAL A 164 3.10 -5.82 -18.21
CA VAL A 164 4.17 -5.74 -17.23
C VAL A 164 3.63 -6.14 -15.87
N PRO A 165 4.25 -7.13 -15.17
CA PRO A 165 3.82 -7.54 -13.85
C PRO A 165 3.83 -6.37 -12.86
N SER A 166 2.77 -6.21 -12.07
CA SER A 166 2.71 -5.28 -10.94
C SER A 166 3.15 -6.03 -9.68
N ILE A 167 4.30 -5.66 -9.14
CA ILE A 167 4.95 -6.34 -8.01
C ILE A 167 5.30 -5.33 -6.92
N ALA A 168 4.87 -5.62 -5.70
CA ALA A 168 5.26 -4.90 -4.49
C ALA A 168 5.89 -5.85 -3.46
N TYR A 169 6.84 -5.34 -2.68
CA TYR A 169 7.44 -6.06 -1.57
C TYR A 169 7.03 -5.38 -0.27
N TYR A 170 6.29 -6.09 0.55
CA TYR A 170 5.83 -5.65 1.86
C TYR A 170 6.72 -6.24 2.95
N PHE A 171 7.05 -5.43 3.94
CA PHE A 171 7.86 -5.82 5.08
C PHE A 171 7.01 -5.75 6.35
N PHE A 172 6.53 -6.91 6.79
CA PHE A 172 5.69 -7.03 7.99
C PHE A 172 6.57 -7.18 9.23
N ASP A 173 6.36 -6.34 10.23
CA ASP A 173 6.96 -6.50 11.56
C ASP A 173 6.64 -7.89 12.11
N THR A 174 7.67 -8.60 12.62
CA THR A 174 7.49 -9.97 13.14
C THR A 174 6.80 -10.04 14.48
N GLU A 175 6.65 -8.92 15.21
CA GLU A 175 5.98 -8.86 16.51
C GLU A 175 4.50 -8.46 16.36
N ASN A 176 4.23 -7.42 15.56
CA ASN A 176 2.89 -6.86 15.40
C ASN A 176 2.17 -7.31 14.13
N PHE A 177 2.89 -7.91 13.19
CA PHE A 177 2.39 -8.38 11.90
C PHE A 177 1.75 -7.30 11.03
N VAL A 178 2.15 -6.03 11.20
CA VAL A 178 1.73 -4.93 10.35
C VAL A 178 2.84 -4.56 9.36
N PRO A 179 2.51 -4.14 8.13
CA PRO A 179 3.53 -3.69 7.19
C PRO A 179 4.15 -2.37 7.68
N ILE A 180 5.46 -2.32 7.83
CA ILE A 180 6.20 -1.10 8.20
C ILE A 180 6.92 -0.46 7.02
N GLN A 181 7.05 -1.19 5.91
CA GLN A 181 7.66 -0.69 4.68
C GLN A 181 7.09 -1.40 3.46
N VAL A 182 7.01 -0.66 2.34
CA VAL A 182 6.67 -1.20 1.01
C VAL A 182 7.69 -0.70 0.00
N HIS A 183 8.10 -1.59 -0.91
CA HIS A 183 8.93 -1.26 -2.06
C HIS A 183 8.19 -1.61 -3.34
N GLU A 184 8.16 -0.67 -4.28
CA GLU A 184 7.60 -0.84 -5.62
C GLU A 184 8.54 -0.25 -6.67
N GLU A 185 8.66 -0.89 -7.82
CA GLU A 185 9.42 -0.32 -8.93
C GLU A 185 8.58 0.71 -9.66
N ILE A 186 9.18 1.87 -9.95
CA ILE A 186 8.57 2.89 -10.81
C ILE A 186 8.64 2.38 -12.24
N MET A 187 7.48 2.05 -12.81
CA MET A 187 7.40 1.36 -14.09
C MET A 187 7.47 2.30 -15.29
N ASP A 188 7.19 3.59 -15.11
CA ASP A 188 7.15 4.58 -16.18
C ASP A 188 7.60 5.97 -15.73
N GLY A 189 7.84 6.88 -16.69
CA GLY A 189 8.22 8.26 -16.44
C GLY A 189 9.70 8.46 -16.02
N PRO A 190 10.05 9.65 -15.49
CA PRO A 190 11.45 10.03 -15.20
C PRO A 190 12.13 9.17 -14.14
N GLY A 191 11.36 8.47 -13.31
CA GLY A 191 11.87 7.58 -12.27
C GLY A 191 11.93 6.10 -12.67
N LYS A 192 11.64 5.74 -13.91
CA LYS A 192 11.56 4.34 -14.38
C LYS A 192 12.78 3.51 -13.94
N GLY A 193 12.50 2.36 -13.31
CA GLY A 193 13.52 1.45 -12.75
C GLY A 193 14.01 1.83 -11.35
N MET A 194 13.64 2.99 -10.81
CA MET A 194 13.89 3.29 -9.40
C MET A 194 12.85 2.59 -8.52
N ILE A 195 13.19 2.41 -7.25
CA ILE A 195 12.28 1.83 -6.27
C ILE A 195 11.64 2.94 -5.44
N THR A 196 10.32 3.02 -5.45
CA THR A 196 9.57 3.78 -4.46
C THR A 196 9.65 3.06 -3.12
N GLU A 197 9.95 3.79 -2.06
CA GLU A 197 9.92 3.31 -0.69
C GLU A 197 8.85 4.07 0.08
N ILE A 198 7.91 3.32 0.67
CA ILE A 198 6.91 3.85 1.58
C ILE A 198 7.18 3.23 2.94
N LYS A 199 7.42 4.05 3.96
CA LYS A 199 7.51 3.60 5.35
C LYS A 199 6.23 3.97 6.08
N MET A 200 5.78 3.11 6.97
CA MET A 200 4.53 3.24 7.71
C MET A 200 4.79 3.01 9.20
N SER A 201 4.15 3.80 10.04
CA SER A 201 4.25 3.69 11.50
C SER A 201 3.03 4.34 12.16
N ASP A 202 3.00 4.31 13.49
CA ASP A 202 1.94 4.93 14.28
C ASP A 202 0.55 4.40 13.89
N TYR A 203 0.39 3.08 13.97
CA TYR A 203 -0.89 2.43 13.71
C TYR A 203 -1.90 2.80 14.80
N GLN A 204 -3.00 3.44 14.42
CA GLN A 204 -4.05 3.89 15.30
C GLN A 204 -5.42 3.41 14.81
N GLU A 205 -6.40 3.46 15.70
CA GLU A 205 -7.77 3.10 15.42
C GLU A 205 -8.42 4.10 14.42
N ALA A 206 -8.99 3.56 13.36
CA ALA A 206 -9.76 4.27 12.34
C ALA A 206 -11.08 3.51 12.13
N GLY A 207 -12.14 3.93 12.83
CA GLY A 207 -13.37 3.15 12.93
C GLY A 207 -13.12 1.81 13.66
N ASP A 208 -13.43 0.70 12.99
CA ASP A 208 -13.27 -0.65 13.53
C ASP A 208 -11.94 -1.34 13.07
N VAL A 209 -11.04 -0.61 12.42
CA VAL A 209 -9.76 -1.12 11.92
C VAL A 209 -8.59 -0.25 12.39
N TYR A 210 -7.36 -0.78 12.28
CA TYR A 210 -6.13 -0.03 12.56
C TYR A 210 -5.41 0.30 11.27
N MET A 211 -5.01 1.57 11.11
CA MET A 211 -4.31 2.10 9.94
C MET A 211 -3.10 2.95 10.35
N PRO A 212 -2.06 3.09 9.50
CA PRO A 212 -0.90 3.93 9.81
C PRO A 212 -1.26 5.42 9.74
N TYR A 213 -0.91 6.18 10.78
CA TYR A 213 -1.08 7.63 10.85
C TYR A 213 0.19 8.40 10.49
N SER A 214 1.32 7.72 10.38
CA SER A 214 2.58 8.31 9.93
C SER A 214 3.14 7.51 8.77
N MET A 215 3.45 8.20 7.68
CA MET A 215 4.06 7.61 6.50
C MET A 215 5.24 8.47 6.03
N THR A 216 6.16 7.87 5.33
CA THR A 216 7.21 8.57 4.58
C THR A 216 7.29 7.95 3.20
N GLN A 217 7.20 8.77 2.16
CA GLN A 217 7.25 8.28 0.78
C GLN A 217 8.38 8.96 0.00
N GLY A 218 9.13 8.17 -0.74
CA GLY A 218 10.22 8.68 -1.58
C GLY A 218 10.85 7.60 -2.44
N VAL A 219 11.99 7.92 -3.03
CA VAL A 219 12.81 6.95 -3.75
C VAL A 219 13.78 6.29 -2.76
N LYS A 220 13.86 4.98 -2.79
CA LYS A 220 14.75 4.20 -1.91
C LYS A 220 16.18 4.73 -1.92
N GLY A 221 16.71 4.96 -0.72
CA GLY A 221 18.04 5.51 -0.51
C GLY A 221 18.13 7.04 -0.63
N GLN A 222 17.00 7.72 -0.78
CA GLN A 222 16.90 9.18 -0.74
C GLN A 222 15.96 9.61 0.41
N PRO A 223 16.08 10.85 0.90
CA PRO A 223 15.13 11.38 1.86
C PRO A 223 13.70 11.36 1.27
N GLY A 224 12.76 10.73 1.95
CA GLY A 224 11.36 10.77 1.58
C GLY A 224 10.62 11.95 2.19
N ALA A 225 9.43 12.24 1.67
CA ALA A 225 8.51 13.23 2.21
C ALA A 225 7.67 12.61 3.34
N PRO A 226 7.73 13.14 4.57
CA PRO A 226 6.84 12.72 5.65
C PRO A 226 5.39 13.10 5.35
N ILE A 227 4.47 12.19 5.63
CA ILE A 227 3.03 12.35 5.52
C ILE A 227 2.42 11.98 6.87
N THR A 228 1.77 12.94 7.52
CA THR A 228 1.11 12.73 8.80
C THR A 228 -0.39 12.82 8.61
N MET A 229 -1.12 11.78 9.03
CA MET A 229 -2.58 11.75 8.99
C MET A 229 -3.13 12.56 10.17
N ASP A 230 -3.94 13.57 9.89
CA ASP A 230 -4.71 14.28 10.90
C ASP A 230 -5.99 13.50 11.25
N LYS A 231 -6.60 12.83 10.24
CA LYS A 231 -7.84 12.07 10.38
C LYS A 231 -7.98 11.02 9.29
N ILE A 232 -8.50 9.85 9.66
CA ILE A 232 -8.97 8.82 8.73
C ILE A 232 -10.46 8.57 9.02
N GLU A 233 -11.30 8.67 7.99
CA GLU A 233 -12.73 8.39 8.05
C GLU A 233 -13.05 7.15 7.22
N ILE A 234 -13.67 6.17 7.86
CA ILE A 234 -14.16 4.96 7.20
C ILE A 234 -15.60 5.20 6.73
N ASN A 235 -15.89 4.80 5.50
CA ASN A 235 -17.20 4.94 4.87
C ASN A 235 -17.73 6.40 4.86
N PRO A 236 -16.91 7.37 4.38
CA PRO A 236 -17.33 8.76 4.33
C PRO A 236 -18.50 8.95 3.37
N THR A 237 -19.34 9.92 3.64
CA THR A 237 -20.29 10.42 2.64
C THR A 237 -19.57 11.43 1.75
N VAL A 238 -19.47 11.14 0.46
CA VAL A 238 -18.84 12.03 -0.54
C VAL A 238 -19.82 12.25 -1.68
N ASP A 239 -19.97 13.50 -2.11
CA ASP A 239 -20.81 13.82 -3.25
C ASP A 239 -20.13 13.34 -4.56
N ASP A 240 -20.88 12.64 -5.39
CA ASP A 240 -20.38 12.12 -6.66
C ASP A 240 -19.89 13.24 -7.62
N SER A 241 -20.44 14.44 -7.50
CA SER A 241 -20.01 15.62 -8.27
C SER A 241 -18.57 16.03 -7.98
N GLU A 242 -18.01 15.63 -6.82
CA GLU A 242 -16.61 15.92 -6.47
C GLU A 242 -15.61 15.23 -7.41
N PHE A 243 -16.00 14.09 -8.00
CA PHE A 243 -15.17 13.33 -8.92
C PHE A 243 -15.36 13.72 -10.38
N ALA A 244 -16.45 14.42 -10.69
CA ALA A 244 -16.80 14.76 -12.08
C ALA A 244 -15.70 15.58 -12.76
N PHE A 245 -15.41 15.25 -14.02
CA PHE A 245 -14.57 16.12 -14.86
C PHE A 245 -15.26 17.47 -15.02
N PRO A 246 -14.61 18.59 -14.65
CA PRO A 246 -15.25 19.89 -14.77
C PRO A 246 -15.48 20.23 -16.24
N GLU A 247 -16.74 20.46 -16.63
CA GLU A 247 -17.07 21.00 -17.94
C GLU A 247 -16.55 22.45 -18.02
N GLU A 248 -15.87 22.77 -19.12
CA GLU A 248 -15.48 24.17 -19.35
C GLU A 248 -16.75 25.02 -19.37
N ALA A 249 -16.80 26.07 -18.54
CA ALA A 249 -17.86 27.03 -18.63
C ALA A 249 -17.87 27.59 -20.10
N PRO A 250 -19.03 27.67 -20.76
CA PRO A 250 -19.08 28.28 -22.09
C PRO A 250 -18.54 29.70 -22.02
N GLU A 251 -17.61 30.03 -22.93
CA GLU A 251 -17.01 31.36 -23.08
C GLU A 251 -18.05 32.47 -23.33
#